data_a24102b21974a9677a521dcc5a45c2f2
#
_entry.id   a24102b21974a9677a521dcc5a45c2f2
#
_cell.length_a   1.000
_cell.length_b   1.000
_cell.length_c   1.000
_cell.angle_alpha   90.00
_cell.angle_beta   90.00
_cell.angle_gamma   90.00
#
_symmetry.space_group_name_H-M   'P 1'
#
loop_
_entity.id
_entity.type
_entity.pdbx_description
1 polymer ?
#
loop_
_entity_poly.entity_id
_entity_poly.type
_entity_poly.pdbx_seq_one_letter_code
_entity_poly.pdbx_strand_id
1 'polypeptide(L)'
;MTGLSLLPWIVAALPCVGAAVSLLFWSDAERLRAAALVVTGTSLLVNAGAAWWQSDLPGSALFLCLLPLTAFISLLGQPIHRDNRTAWVLTLLLLGLTLGSLVASESARQLVRIGLLAVVALGIRRFGSAAPTMLRGLVSYGVGMAAGAAALLIPGGAGMVAGLVASGTLLPLLPLHAGQIATLTALPGNLPAFLALALPVVGFHQLLPLLPDLDPSLLGTVQVLGLAGALYGSLRSLTLVRTLPLLAYGSLAFTSLLWWVIGTTGSVGPQSAVYLSACGLAMTGLLLAWYAVRVRYGDIDPRALGGMAYPMPRFSTLFVLLTLAALGMPPFGVFTGFMGLLFDPTFSVGASFFLIILAWLSASWYLLAPLQQLVFGPQRSGIPYADLRNHEVASLVIVLLLLLVLGTAPARVFGWSVAPASPNIAMKGAAWTR
;
A
#
# COMPACT_ATOMS: atom_id res chain seq x y z
N MET A 1 8.62 11.10 33.77
CA MET A 1 7.74 11.01 32.60
C MET A 1 8.24 11.77 31.35
N THR A 2 9.45 12.28 31.34
CA THR A 2 9.97 13.15 30.25
C THR A 2 10.76 12.43 29.13
N GLY A 3 11.18 11.20 29.34
CA GLY A 3 11.95 10.45 28.31
C GLY A 3 11.12 9.77 27.22
N LEU A 4 9.83 9.46 27.49
CA LEU A 4 8.93 8.80 26.55
C LEU A 4 8.34 9.74 25.48
N SER A 5 8.38 11.05 25.70
CA SER A 5 7.85 12.04 24.76
C SER A 5 8.73 12.27 23.51
N LEU A 6 10.00 11.85 23.54
CA LEU A 6 10.94 12.05 22.44
C LEU A 6 10.92 10.89 21.42
N LEU A 7 10.50 9.70 21.81
CA LEU A 7 10.51 8.50 20.94
C LEU A 7 9.75 8.70 19.63
N PRO A 8 8.52 9.25 19.61
CA PRO A 8 7.79 9.50 18.35
C PRO A 8 8.56 10.43 17.41
N TRP A 9 9.22 11.44 17.95
CA TRP A 9 10.00 12.37 17.15
C TRP A 9 11.27 11.72 16.58
N ILE A 10 11.93 10.83 17.34
CA ILE A 10 13.09 10.07 16.86
C ILE A 10 12.69 9.16 15.71
N VAL A 11 11.56 8.47 15.83
CA VAL A 11 11.00 7.57 14.79
C VAL A 11 10.82 8.32 13.46
N ALA A 12 10.22 9.51 13.49
CA ALA A 12 9.95 10.31 12.31
C ALA A 12 11.20 11.06 11.80
N ALA A 13 12.02 11.61 12.71
CA ALA A 13 13.16 12.44 12.35
C ALA A 13 14.32 11.63 11.76
N LEU A 14 14.53 10.39 12.20
CA LEU A 14 15.65 9.57 11.77
C LEU A 14 15.74 9.42 10.24
N PRO A 15 14.67 9.04 9.51
CA PRO A 15 14.73 8.97 8.05
C PRO A 15 14.84 10.35 7.39
N CYS A 16 14.23 11.40 7.95
CA CYS A 16 14.34 12.76 7.41
C CYS A 16 15.77 13.30 7.53
N VAL A 17 16.41 13.14 8.69
CA VAL A 17 17.82 13.49 8.89
C VAL A 17 18.71 12.63 8.00
N GLY A 18 18.40 11.34 7.90
CA GLY A 18 19.08 10.43 6.98
C GLY A 18 18.98 10.87 5.52
N ALA A 19 17.84 11.39 5.08
CA ALA A 19 17.69 11.98 3.75
C ALA A 19 18.63 13.18 3.56
N ALA A 20 18.69 14.10 4.54
CA ALA A 20 19.57 15.26 4.49
C ALA A 20 21.06 14.85 4.50
N VAL A 21 21.46 13.93 5.37
CA VAL A 21 22.84 13.41 5.44
C VAL A 21 23.22 12.68 4.14
N SER A 22 22.29 11.92 3.56
CA SER A 22 22.53 11.22 2.28
C SER A 22 22.88 12.18 1.15
N LEU A 23 22.42 13.44 1.17
CA LEU A 23 22.79 14.45 0.18
C LEU A 23 24.29 14.76 0.16
N LEU A 24 25.02 14.56 1.28
CA LEU A 24 26.48 14.72 1.34
C LEU A 24 27.19 13.72 0.41
N PHE A 25 26.56 12.59 0.10
CA PHE A 25 27.09 11.56 -0.78
C PHE A 25 26.51 11.65 -2.20
N TRP A 26 25.90 12.79 -2.57
CA TRP A 26 25.24 12.95 -3.89
C TRP A 26 26.15 12.66 -5.09
N SER A 27 27.44 12.91 -5.01
CA SER A 27 28.39 12.62 -6.09
C SER A 27 28.64 11.11 -6.28
N ASP A 28 28.55 10.31 -5.21
CA ASP A 28 28.86 8.88 -5.20
C ASP A 28 27.56 8.06 -5.02
N ALA A 29 27.12 7.42 -6.09
CA ALA A 29 25.88 6.65 -6.11
C ALA A 29 25.92 5.40 -5.20
N GLU A 30 27.09 4.78 -5.03
CA GLU A 30 27.25 3.60 -4.17
C GLU A 30 27.14 3.97 -2.71
N ARG A 31 27.85 5.01 -2.30
CA ARG A 31 27.77 5.52 -0.92
C ARG A 31 26.39 6.06 -0.58
N LEU A 32 25.75 6.78 -1.50
CA LEU A 32 24.40 7.29 -1.32
C LEU A 32 23.40 6.13 -1.09
N ARG A 33 23.47 5.09 -1.93
CA ARG A 33 22.63 3.92 -1.75
C ARG A 33 22.93 3.17 -0.44
N ALA A 34 24.21 2.98 -0.11
CA ALA A 34 24.60 2.35 1.13
C ALA A 34 24.08 3.13 2.36
N ALA A 35 24.23 4.46 2.35
CA ALA A 35 23.68 5.33 3.40
C ALA A 35 22.15 5.19 3.50
N ALA A 36 21.43 5.18 2.39
CA ALA A 36 19.97 5.02 2.38
C ALA A 36 19.55 3.64 2.94
N LEU A 37 20.24 2.56 2.61
CA LEU A 37 20.00 1.23 3.17
C LEU A 37 20.28 1.16 4.67
N VAL A 38 21.38 1.79 5.14
CA VAL A 38 21.70 1.85 6.57
C VAL A 38 20.63 2.63 7.32
N VAL A 39 20.21 3.80 6.81
CA VAL A 39 19.15 4.63 7.44
C VAL A 39 17.83 3.88 7.52
N THR A 40 17.41 3.19 6.44
CA THR A 40 16.15 2.41 6.47
C THR A 40 16.26 1.19 7.39
N GLY A 41 17.41 0.51 7.44
CA GLY A 41 17.67 -0.60 8.36
C GLY A 41 17.68 -0.15 9.83
N THR A 42 18.35 0.95 10.17
CA THR A 42 18.32 1.52 11.52
C THR A 42 16.93 2.02 11.89
N SER A 43 16.20 2.62 10.95
CA SER A 43 14.81 3.02 11.15
C SER A 43 13.93 1.80 11.46
N LEU A 44 14.12 0.66 10.77
CA LEU A 44 13.40 -0.58 11.06
C LEU A 44 13.66 -1.06 12.50
N LEU A 45 14.91 -1.07 12.95
CA LEU A 45 15.27 -1.50 14.30
C LEU A 45 14.68 -0.57 15.38
N VAL A 46 14.73 0.74 15.18
CA VAL A 46 14.16 1.74 16.09
C VAL A 46 12.63 1.57 16.15
N ASN A 47 11.98 1.38 15.00
CA ASN A 47 10.53 1.20 14.94
C ASN A 47 10.08 -0.14 15.55
N ALA A 48 10.85 -1.20 15.37
CA ALA A 48 10.59 -2.49 16.02
C ALA A 48 10.67 -2.37 17.55
N GLY A 49 11.67 -1.64 18.06
CA GLY A 49 11.77 -1.33 19.48
C GLY A 49 10.60 -0.47 19.98
N ALA A 50 10.19 0.55 19.23
CA ALA A 50 9.04 1.39 19.55
C ALA A 50 7.73 0.58 19.55
N ALA A 51 7.52 -0.29 18.56
CA ALA A 51 6.36 -1.15 18.45
C ALA A 51 6.26 -2.16 19.62
N TRP A 52 7.39 -2.69 20.07
CA TRP A 52 7.45 -3.57 21.24
C TRP A 52 7.02 -2.83 22.52
N TRP A 53 7.36 -1.55 22.63
CA TRP A 53 7.08 -0.74 23.83
C TRP A 53 5.67 -0.13 23.84
N GLN A 54 5.08 0.14 22.67
CA GLN A 54 3.77 0.81 22.50
C GLN A 54 2.71 -0.16 21.96
N SER A 55 2.38 -1.21 22.72
CA SER A 55 1.44 -2.27 22.28
C SER A 55 -0.04 -1.88 22.22
N ASP A 56 -0.40 -0.61 22.47
CA ASP A 56 -1.79 -0.24 22.79
C ASP A 56 -2.75 -0.10 21.59
N LEU A 57 -2.28 -0.08 20.34
CA LEU A 57 -3.14 0.04 19.17
C LEU A 57 -2.96 -1.16 18.23
N PRO A 58 -3.99 -2.00 18.05
CA PRO A 58 -3.92 -3.11 17.09
C PRO A 58 -3.67 -2.59 15.68
N GLY A 59 -2.64 -3.11 15.02
CA GLY A 59 -2.25 -2.73 13.66
C GLY A 59 -1.19 -1.62 13.56
N SER A 60 -1.05 -0.72 14.55
CA SER A 60 -0.03 0.33 14.49
C SER A 60 1.39 -0.22 14.58
N ALA A 61 1.62 -1.21 15.46
CA ALA A 61 2.91 -1.88 15.60
C ALA A 61 3.37 -2.55 14.30
N LEU A 62 2.44 -3.19 13.59
CA LEU A 62 2.71 -3.77 12.28
C LEU A 62 3.17 -2.71 11.28
N PHE A 63 2.42 -1.61 11.15
CA PHE A 63 2.75 -0.56 10.19
C PHE A 63 4.08 0.13 10.50
N LEU A 64 4.41 0.33 11.78
CA LEU A 64 5.69 0.88 12.20
C LEU A 64 6.89 0.02 11.77
N CYS A 65 6.75 -1.30 11.73
CA CYS A 65 7.78 -2.21 11.23
C CYS A 65 7.72 -2.36 9.70
N LEU A 66 6.51 -2.46 9.14
CA LEU A 66 6.32 -2.78 7.73
C LEU A 66 6.74 -1.65 6.79
N LEU A 67 6.52 -0.38 7.18
CA LEU A 67 6.88 0.78 6.37
C LEU A 67 8.39 0.92 6.14
N PRO A 68 9.26 0.95 7.18
CA PRO A 68 10.69 1.01 6.94
C PRO A 68 11.23 -0.27 6.26
N LEU A 69 10.64 -1.43 6.53
CA LEU A 69 10.99 -2.67 5.83
C LEU A 69 10.64 -2.58 4.34
N THR A 70 9.48 -2.06 3.97
CA THR A 70 9.09 -1.87 2.57
C THR A 70 9.97 -0.82 1.89
N ALA A 71 10.34 0.26 2.56
CA ALA A 71 11.32 1.22 2.06
C ALA A 71 12.69 0.57 1.82
N PHE A 72 13.18 -0.24 2.78
CA PHE A 72 14.43 -0.99 2.64
C PHE A 72 14.39 -1.95 1.45
N ILE A 73 13.33 -2.74 1.31
CA ILE A 73 13.13 -3.66 0.18
C ILE A 73 13.11 -2.90 -1.15
N SER A 74 12.41 -1.77 -1.19
CA SER A 74 12.32 -0.92 -2.37
C SER A 74 13.69 -0.39 -2.79
N LEU A 75 14.53 0.07 -1.85
CA LEU A 75 15.89 0.50 -2.09
C LEU A 75 16.82 -0.66 -2.48
N LEU A 76 16.65 -1.83 -1.85
CA LEU A 76 17.45 -3.02 -2.14
C LEU A 76 17.23 -3.51 -3.57
N GLY A 77 16.00 -3.47 -4.07
CA GLY A 77 15.66 -3.88 -5.44
C GLY A 77 16.17 -2.94 -6.53
N GLN A 78 16.64 -1.73 -6.20
CA GLN A 78 17.12 -0.78 -7.20
C GLN A 78 18.56 -1.06 -7.64
N PRO A 79 18.86 -0.99 -8.95
CA PRO A 79 20.25 -1.00 -9.44
C PRO A 79 20.98 0.29 -9.05
N ILE A 80 22.31 0.18 -8.92
CA ILE A 80 23.17 1.35 -8.66
C ILE A 80 23.30 2.13 -9.96
N HIS A 81 22.52 3.20 -10.07
CA HIS A 81 22.55 4.09 -11.23
C HIS A 81 22.34 5.54 -10.77
N ARG A 82 22.99 6.49 -11.50
CA ARG A 82 22.91 7.91 -11.15
C ARG A 82 21.49 8.47 -11.16
N ASP A 83 20.63 7.98 -12.04
CA ASP A 83 19.25 8.45 -12.19
C ASP A 83 18.37 8.06 -10.99
N ASN A 84 18.78 7.06 -10.20
CA ASN A 84 18.04 6.62 -9.03
C ASN A 84 18.33 7.43 -7.76
N ARG A 85 19.31 8.33 -7.75
CA ARG A 85 19.72 9.11 -6.57
C ARG A 85 18.55 9.88 -5.97
N THR A 86 17.79 10.58 -6.80
CA THR A 86 16.61 11.33 -6.36
C THR A 86 15.56 10.42 -5.74
N ALA A 87 15.33 9.23 -6.31
CA ALA A 87 14.38 8.26 -5.77
C ALA A 87 14.82 7.77 -4.37
N TRP A 88 16.11 7.55 -4.14
CA TRP A 88 16.62 7.11 -2.83
C TRP A 88 16.42 8.16 -1.74
N VAL A 89 16.79 9.41 -2.01
CA VAL A 89 16.59 10.53 -1.05
C VAL A 89 15.10 10.77 -0.79
N LEU A 90 14.26 10.75 -1.83
CA LEU A 90 12.82 10.89 -1.69
C LEU A 90 12.20 9.74 -0.89
N THR A 91 12.70 8.50 -1.05
CA THR A 91 12.23 7.37 -0.24
C THR A 91 12.47 7.61 1.25
N LEU A 92 13.65 8.10 1.63
CA LEU A 92 13.96 8.42 3.02
C LEU A 92 13.07 9.55 3.56
N LEU A 93 12.94 10.64 2.80
CA LEU A 93 12.11 11.78 3.20
C LEU A 93 10.65 11.37 3.38
N LEU A 94 10.10 10.64 2.40
CA LEU A 94 8.72 10.16 2.45
C LEU A 94 8.50 9.11 3.53
N LEU A 95 9.50 8.27 3.85
CA LEU A 95 9.46 7.36 4.99
C LEU A 95 9.33 8.13 6.30
N GLY A 96 10.14 9.19 6.51
CA GLY A 96 10.06 10.02 7.71
C GLY A 96 8.70 10.71 7.85
N LEU A 97 8.17 11.29 6.77
CA LEU A 97 6.84 11.90 6.76
C LEU A 97 5.73 10.87 7.01
N THR A 98 5.85 9.68 6.43
CA THR A 98 4.89 8.58 6.64
C THR A 98 4.89 8.14 8.11
N LEU A 99 6.05 7.86 8.69
CA LEU A 99 6.18 7.49 10.10
C LEU A 99 5.71 8.62 11.03
N GLY A 100 6.07 9.87 10.73
CA GLY A 100 5.62 11.03 11.48
C GLY A 100 4.08 11.17 11.49
N SER A 101 3.42 10.83 10.37
CA SER A 101 1.97 10.84 10.28
C SER A 101 1.28 9.77 11.15
N LEU A 102 2.00 8.74 11.60
CA LEU A 102 1.49 7.69 12.48
C LEU A 102 1.72 8.01 13.97
N VAL A 103 2.89 8.58 14.31
CA VAL A 103 3.33 8.67 15.71
C VAL A 103 3.23 10.07 16.32
N ALA A 104 3.11 11.15 15.52
CA ALA A 104 3.04 12.52 16.03
C ALA A 104 1.73 12.81 16.79
N SER A 105 1.66 13.92 17.53
CA SER A 105 0.41 14.43 18.12
C SER A 105 -0.62 14.78 17.03
N GLU A 106 -1.89 14.81 17.36
CA GLU A 106 -2.97 14.90 16.37
C GLU A 106 -2.85 16.09 15.41
N SER A 107 -2.62 17.30 15.92
CA SER A 107 -2.40 18.49 15.08
C SER A 107 -1.14 18.38 14.23
N ALA A 108 -0.03 17.89 14.81
CA ALA A 108 1.20 17.68 14.08
C ALA A 108 1.07 16.60 13.01
N ARG A 109 0.33 15.51 13.27
CA ARG A 109 0.03 14.45 12.30
C ARG A 109 -0.60 15.02 11.03
N GLN A 110 -1.59 15.89 11.19
CA GLN A 110 -2.29 16.46 10.05
C GLN A 110 -1.38 17.36 9.21
N LEU A 111 -0.52 18.17 9.85
CA LEU A 111 0.48 18.99 9.14
C LEU A 111 1.49 18.12 8.39
N VAL A 112 1.95 17.03 9.01
CA VAL A 112 2.86 16.06 8.35
C VAL A 112 2.20 15.40 7.15
N ARG A 113 0.92 15.04 7.22
CA ARG A 113 0.15 14.48 6.09
C ARG A 113 0.02 15.46 4.93
N ILE A 114 -0.26 16.73 5.21
CA ILE A 114 -0.26 17.78 4.20
C ILE A 114 1.13 17.90 3.55
N GLY A 115 2.20 17.87 4.36
CA GLY A 115 3.57 17.85 3.87
C GLY A 115 3.89 16.61 3.00
N LEU A 116 3.41 15.44 3.40
CA LEU A 116 3.54 14.19 2.63
C LEU A 116 2.88 14.34 1.25
N LEU A 117 1.63 14.79 1.20
CA LEU A 117 0.91 15.03 -0.06
C LEU A 117 1.62 16.07 -0.92
N ALA A 118 2.15 17.15 -0.32
CA ALA A 118 2.88 18.19 -1.05
C ALA A 118 4.17 17.63 -1.69
N VAL A 119 4.96 16.83 -0.96
CA VAL A 119 6.19 16.21 -1.49
C VAL A 119 5.87 15.25 -2.63
N VAL A 120 4.82 14.41 -2.49
CA VAL A 120 4.38 13.50 -3.56
C VAL A 120 3.89 14.30 -4.78
N ALA A 121 3.08 15.33 -4.59
CA ALA A 121 2.60 16.19 -5.68
C ALA A 121 3.75 16.90 -6.42
N LEU A 122 4.74 17.41 -5.69
CA LEU A 122 5.95 17.98 -6.28
C LEU A 122 6.74 16.94 -7.07
N GLY A 123 6.83 15.71 -6.56
CA GLY A 123 7.43 14.58 -7.28
C GLY A 123 6.70 14.30 -8.61
N ILE A 124 5.37 14.20 -8.59
CA ILE A 124 4.56 13.99 -9.79
C ILE A 124 4.78 15.15 -10.79
N ARG A 125 4.78 16.40 -10.31
CA ARG A 125 5.02 17.58 -11.17
C ARG A 125 6.42 17.55 -11.79
N ARG A 126 7.43 17.07 -11.06
CA ARG A 126 8.84 17.06 -11.51
C ARG A 126 9.14 15.94 -12.50
N PHE A 127 8.56 14.77 -12.29
CA PHE A 127 8.90 13.54 -13.05
C PHE A 127 7.79 13.07 -13.99
N GLY A 128 6.56 13.53 -13.78
CA GLY A 128 5.43 13.19 -14.63
C GLY A 128 5.47 13.90 -15.97
N SER A 129 4.81 13.31 -16.95
CA SER A 129 4.54 13.94 -18.24
C SER A 129 3.40 14.96 -18.13
N ALA A 130 3.24 15.85 -19.10
CA ALA A 130 2.12 16.80 -19.19
C ALA A 130 0.78 16.12 -19.53
N ALA A 131 0.62 14.82 -19.27
CA ALA A 131 -0.58 14.07 -19.58
C ALA A 131 -1.77 14.49 -18.67
N PRO A 132 -3.02 14.42 -19.17
CA PRO A 132 -4.22 14.77 -18.38
C PRO A 132 -4.37 13.95 -17.09
N THR A 133 -3.86 12.72 -17.07
CA THR A 133 -3.84 11.86 -15.89
C THR A 133 -3.00 12.44 -14.75
N MET A 134 -1.86 13.08 -15.08
CA MET A 134 -0.99 13.73 -14.10
C MET A 134 -1.63 14.97 -13.51
N LEU A 135 -2.29 15.79 -14.33
CA LEU A 135 -3.01 16.97 -13.85
C LEU A 135 -4.15 16.57 -12.88
N ARG A 136 -4.92 15.53 -13.22
CA ARG A 136 -5.96 14.99 -12.31
C ARG A 136 -5.36 14.51 -10.99
N GLY A 137 -4.20 13.88 -11.02
CA GLY A 137 -3.47 13.46 -9.83
C GLY A 137 -3.07 14.63 -8.95
N LEU A 138 -2.52 15.71 -9.53
CA LEU A 138 -2.17 16.92 -8.81
C LEU A 138 -3.40 17.61 -8.19
N VAL A 139 -4.50 17.69 -8.94
CA VAL A 139 -5.77 18.20 -8.43
C VAL A 139 -6.29 17.36 -7.25
N SER A 140 -6.25 16.03 -7.37
CA SER A 140 -6.66 15.13 -6.30
C SER A 140 -5.86 15.38 -5.00
N TYR A 141 -4.54 15.50 -5.09
CA TYR A 141 -3.72 15.81 -3.92
C TYR A 141 -3.91 17.24 -3.42
N GLY A 142 -4.17 18.20 -4.31
CA GLY A 142 -4.56 19.56 -3.93
C GLY A 142 -5.84 19.59 -3.09
N VAL A 143 -6.85 18.80 -3.50
CA VAL A 143 -8.09 18.61 -2.74
C VAL A 143 -7.79 17.95 -1.39
N GLY A 144 -6.94 16.92 -1.35
CA GLY A 144 -6.53 16.27 -0.11
C GLY A 144 -5.82 17.22 0.87
N MET A 145 -4.92 18.06 0.38
CA MET A 145 -4.24 19.08 1.20
C MET A 145 -5.22 20.13 1.74
N ALA A 146 -6.11 20.65 0.88
CA ALA A 146 -7.14 21.61 1.29
C ALA A 146 -8.11 21.00 2.31
N ALA A 147 -8.56 19.77 2.08
CA ALA A 147 -9.41 19.03 3.01
C ALA A 147 -8.69 18.76 4.34
N GLY A 148 -7.41 18.40 4.30
CA GLY A 148 -6.59 18.23 5.50
C GLY A 148 -6.43 19.50 6.31
N ALA A 149 -6.24 20.65 5.64
CA ALA A 149 -6.21 21.96 6.30
C ALA A 149 -7.60 22.35 6.87
N ALA A 150 -8.67 22.09 6.14
CA ALA A 150 -10.03 22.31 6.62
C ALA A 150 -10.35 21.46 7.86
N ALA A 151 -9.92 20.20 7.91
CA ALA A 151 -10.10 19.33 9.07
C ALA A 151 -9.39 19.85 10.33
N LEU A 152 -8.30 20.62 10.19
CA LEU A 152 -7.62 21.27 11.32
C LEU A 152 -8.34 22.54 11.81
N LEU A 153 -8.94 23.29 10.89
CA LEU A 153 -9.44 24.63 11.16
C LEU A 153 -10.93 24.67 11.49
N ILE A 154 -11.69 23.67 11.01
CA ILE A 154 -13.15 23.65 11.12
C ILE A 154 -13.53 22.55 12.12
N PRO A 155 -14.10 22.89 13.29
CA PRO A 155 -14.58 21.90 14.25
C PRO A 155 -15.91 21.26 13.82
N GLY A 156 -16.23 20.10 14.41
CA GLY A 156 -17.51 19.43 14.22
C GLY A 156 -17.63 18.65 12.91
N GLY A 157 -18.88 18.42 12.48
CA GLY A 157 -19.18 17.53 11.35
C GLY A 157 -18.52 17.93 10.02
N ALA A 158 -18.39 19.22 9.74
CA ALA A 158 -17.72 19.70 8.52
C ALA A 158 -16.23 19.36 8.52
N GLY A 159 -15.53 19.51 9.65
CA GLY A 159 -14.12 19.09 9.79
C GLY A 159 -13.96 17.58 9.67
N MET A 160 -14.90 16.80 10.18
CA MET A 160 -14.91 15.34 10.05
C MET A 160 -15.08 14.92 8.58
N VAL A 161 -16.01 15.51 7.83
CA VAL A 161 -16.16 15.27 6.39
C VAL A 161 -14.89 15.65 5.63
N ALA A 162 -14.26 16.79 5.97
CA ALA A 162 -12.99 17.18 5.40
C ALA A 162 -11.88 16.14 5.70
N GLY A 163 -11.81 15.63 6.93
CA GLY A 163 -10.90 14.54 7.31
C GLY A 163 -11.13 13.27 6.51
N LEU A 164 -12.40 12.90 6.27
CA LEU A 164 -12.77 11.76 5.44
C LEU A 164 -12.32 11.94 3.98
N VAL A 165 -12.50 13.14 3.41
CA VAL A 165 -12.01 13.48 2.05
C VAL A 165 -10.49 13.40 1.99
N ALA A 166 -9.78 13.92 2.99
CA ALA A 166 -8.32 13.83 3.06
C ALA A 166 -7.85 12.36 3.16
N SER A 167 -8.55 11.53 3.95
CA SER A 167 -8.28 10.09 4.02
C SER A 167 -8.49 9.41 2.67
N GLY A 168 -9.56 9.75 1.95
CA GLY A 168 -9.89 9.21 0.63
C GLY A 168 -8.91 9.60 -0.49
N THR A 169 -8.04 10.60 -0.29
CA THR A 169 -6.94 10.90 -1.23
C THR A 169 -5.71 10.02 -0.99
N LEU A 170 -5.45 9.64 0.25
CA LEU A 170 -4.31 8.80 0.66
C LEU A 170 -4.62 7.31 0.52
N LEU A 171 -5.73 6.85 1.09
CA LEU A 171 -6.35 5.56 0.82
C LEU A 171 -7.34 5.76 -0.32
N PRO A 172 -6.97 5.44 -1.57
CA PRO A 172 -7.69 5.93 -2.74
C PRO A 172 -9.15 5.50 -2.76
N LEU A 173 -10.04 6.50 -2.73
CA LEU A 173 -11.49 6.37 -2.86
C LEU A 173 -11.96 7.13 -4.10
N LEU A 174 -12.95 6.62 -4.82
CA LEU A 174 -13.57 7.34 -5.93
C LEU A 174 -14.34 8.58 -5.42
N PRO A 175 -14.18 9.77 -6.04
CA PRO A 175 -13.41 10.12 -7.24
C PRO A 175 -11.95 10.56 -6.97
N LEU A 176 -11.47 10.52 -5.73
CA LEU A 176 -10.18 11.08 -5.28
C LEU A 176 -8.95 10.20 -5.64
N HIS A 177 -9.15 9.08 -6.32
CA HIS A 177 -8.14 8.07 -6.64
C HIS A 177 -7.03 8.52 -7.60
N ALA A 178 -7.23 9.63 -8.34
CA ALA A 178 -6.34 10.05 -9.41
C ALA A 178 -4.91 10.35 -8.92
N GLY A 179 -4.75 10.78 -7.66
CA GLY A 179 -3.47 10.99 -7.01
C GLY A 179 -2.63 9.71 -6.93
N GLN A 180 -3.24 8.62 -6.46
CA GLN A 180 -2.57 7.32 -6.37
C GLN A 180 -2.15 6.78 -7.74
N ILE A 181 -3.03 6.89 -8.75
CA ILE A 181 -2.71 6.47 -10.12
C ILE A 181 -1.50 7.25 -10.66
N ALA A 182 -1.48 8.58 -10.47
CA ALA A 182 -0.36 9.41 -10.88
C ALA A 182 0.94 9.05 -10.12
N THR A 183 0.86 8.79 -8.82
CA THR A 183 1.99 8.37 -7.98
C THR A 183 2.63 7.09 -8.50
N LEU A 184 1.83 6.06 -8.78
CA LEU A 184 2.34 4.76 -9.21
C LEU A 184 2.87 4.76 -10.65
N THR A 185 2.46 5.73 -11.48
CA THR A 185 2.85 5.78 -12.90
C THR A 185 3.90 6.82 -13.24
N ALA A 186 4.06 7.89 -12.43
CA ALA A 186 4.93 9.02 -12.75
C ALA A 186 6.25 9.05 -11.97
N LEU A 187 6.28 8.52 -10.75
CA LEU A 187 7.46 8.65 -9.91
C LEU A 187 8.63 7.76 -10.36
N PRO A 188 9.87 8.22 -10.13
CA PRO A 188 11.05 7.51 -10.62
C PRO A 188 11.43 6.30 -9.77
N GLY A 189 12.14 5.39 -10.38
CA GLY A 189 12.74 4.24 -9.72
C GLY A 189 11.71 3.32 -9.08
N ASN A 190 12.07 2.75 -7.94
CA ASN A 190 11.18 1.89 -7.15
C ASN A 190 10.31 2.67 -6.14
N LEU A 191 10.32 4.01 -6.19
CA LEU A 191 9.51 4.85 -5.29
C LEU A 191 8.01 4.52 -5.35
N PRO A 192 7.41 4.24 -6.52
CA PRO A 192 6.03 3.76 -6.62
C PRO A 192 5.77 2.50 -5.78
N ALA A 193 6.72 1.56 -5.72
CA ALA A 193 6.58 0.32 -4.97
C ALA A 193 6.49 0.57 -3.45
N PHE A 194 7.27 1.50 -2.91
CA PHE A 194 7.15 1.92 -1.51
C PHE A 194 5.81 2.62 -1.24
N LEU A 195 5.42 3.56 -2.11
CA LEU A 195 4.22 4.38 -1.92
C LEU A 195 2.91 3.62 -2.15
N ALA A 196 2.96 2.48 -2.85
CA ALA A 196 1.81 1.60 -3.01
C ALA A 196 1.26 1.06 -1.68
N LEU A 197 2.13 0.91 -0.67
CA LEU A 197 1.74 0.59 0.71
C LEU A 197 1.66 1.84 1.59
N ALA A 198 2.64 2.74 1.50
CA ALA A 198 2.82 3.83 2.44
C ALA A 198 1.64 4.81 2.47
N LEU A 199 1.16 5.27 1.31
CA LEU A 199 0.04 6.21 1.25
C LEU A 199 -1.27 5.60 1.75
N PRO A 200 -1.68 4.39 1.33
CA PRO A 200 -2.89 3.75 1.86
C PRO A 200 -2.84 3.52 3.38
N VAL A 201 -1.68 3.16 3.93
CA VAL A 201 -1.51 3.00 5.39
C VAL A 201 -1.73 4.32 6.13
N VAL A 202 -1.20 5.43 5.63
CA VAL A 202 -1.43 6.77 6.23
C VAL A 202 -2.90 7.15 6.16
N GLY A 203 -3.55 6.95 5.00
CA GLY A 203 -4.97 7.23 4.82
C GLY A 203 -5.86 6.38 5.73
N PHE A 204 -5.53 5.10 5.87
CA PHE A 204 -6.20 4.18 6.79
C PHE A 204 -6.05 4.62 8.24
N HIS A 205 -4.83 4.95 8.67
CA HIS A 205 -4.58 5.44 10.03
C HIS A 205 -5.29 6.77 10.32
N GLN A 206 -5.46 7.63 9.32
CA GLN A 206 -6.22 8.87 9.43
C GLN A 206 -7.72 8.62 9.59
N LEU A 207 -8.23 7.57 8.97
CA LEU A 207 -9.65 7.21 9.00
C LEU A 207 -10.08 6.66 10.36
N LEU A 208 -9.21 5.90 11.05
CA LEU A 208 -9.55 5.20 12.30
C LEU A 208 -10.23 6.08 13.37
N PRO A 209 -9.70 7.26 13.73
CA PRO A 209 -10.32 8.10 14.75
C PRO A 209 -11.62 8.79 14.29
N LEU A 210 -11.91 8.81 12.98
CA LEU A 210 -13.13 9.41 12.45
C LEU A 210 -14.33 8.46 12.46
N LEU A 211 -14.08 7.14 12.40
CA LEU A 211 -15.13 6.13 12.23
C LEU A 211 -16.21 6.14 13.28
N PRO A 212 -15.91 6.25 14.60
CA PRO A 212 -16.93 6.19 15.65
C PRO A 212 -17.99 7.30 15.55
N ASP A 213 -17.61 8.45 14.95
CA ASP A 213 -18.44 9.65 14.88
C ASP A 213 -19.11 9.83 13.50
N LEU A 214 -18.89 8.88 12.54
CA LEU A 214 -19.49 8.97 11.21
C LEU A 214 -20.98 8.64 11.23
N ASP A 215 -21.78 9.53 10.64
CA ASP A 215 -23.20 9.30 10.44
C ASP A 215 -23.46 8.08 9.50
N PRO A 216 -24.54 7.31 9.75
CA PRO A 216 -24.93 6.19 8.87
C PRO A 216 -25.10 6.58 7.40
N SER A 217 -25.54 7.82 7.12
CA SER A 217 -25.68 8.33 5.76
C SER A 217 -24.32 8.50 5.05
N LEU A 218 -23.29 8.95 5.79
CA LEU A 218 -21.92 9.04 5.29
C LEU A 218 -21.33 7.65 5.06
N LEU A 219 -21.56 6.71 5.98
CA LEU A 219 -21.13 5.32 5.81
C LEU A 219 -21.77 4.68 4.56
N GLY A 220 -23.06 4.90 4.33
CA GLY A 220 -23.73 4.45 3.11
C GLY A 220 -23.12 5.06 1.84
N THR A 221 -22.75 6.35 1.88
CA THR A 221 -22.06 7.01 0.78
C THR A 221 -20.68 6.39 0.53
N VAL A 222 -19.90 6.14 1.59
CA VAL A 222 -18.59 5.49 1.52
C VAL A 222 -18.72 4.07 0.94
N GLN A 223 -19.73 3.31 1.34
CA GLN A 223 -20.03 1.99 0.80
C GLN A 223 -20.27 2.03 -0.72
N VAL A 224 -21.11 2.95 -1.19
CA VAL A 224 -21.41 3.11 -2.62
C VAL A 224 -20.17 3.53 -3.40
N LEU A 225 -19.40 4.49 -2.90
CA LEU A 225 -18.16 4.94 -3.54
C LEU A 225 -17.08 3.84 -3.54
N GLY A 226 -16.99 3.04 -2.48
CA GLY A 226 -16.12 1.87 -2.40
C GLY A 226 -16.51 0.82 -3.44
N LEU A 227 -17.80 0.48 -3.55
CA LEU A 227 -18.31 -0.45 -4.57
C LEU A 227 -18.03 0.06 -5.99
N ALA A 228 -18.35 1.32 -6.26
CA ALA A 228 -18.10 1.96 -7.55
C ALA A 228 -16.59 1.96 -7.88
N GLY A 229 -15.72 2.24 -6.90
CA GLY A 229 -14.28 2.22 -7.05
C GLY A 229 -13.73 0.83 -7.34
N ALA A 230 -14.24 -0.21 -6.68
CA ALA A 230 -13.85 -1.60 -6.93
C ALA A 230 -14.21 -2.03 -8.36
N LEU A 231 -15.42 -1.76 -8.79
CA LEU A 231 -15.90 -2.06 -10.16
C LEU A 231 -15.13 -1.24 -11.21
N TYR A 232 -15.01 0.07 -11.00
CA TYR A 232 -14.30 0.95 -11.93
C TYR A 232 -12.83 0.57 -12.07
N GLY A 233 -12.12 0.35 -10.94
CA GLY A 233 -10.73 -0.07 -10.94
C GLY A 233 -10.52 -1.39 -11.68
N SER A 234 -11.37 -2.37 -11.41
CA SER A 234 -11.36 -3.69 -12.05
C SER A 234 -11.61 -3.59 -13.56
N LEU A 235 -12.71 -2.95 -13.97
CA LEU A 235 -13.07 -2.82 -15.39
C LEU A 235 -12.00 -2.01 -16.16
N ARG A 236 -11.46 -0.97 -15.53
CA ARG A 236 -10.42 -0.16 -16.15
C ARG A 236 -9.13 -0.96 -16.33
N SER A 237 -8.74 -1.77 -15.35
CA SER A 237 -7.56 -2.65 -15.45
C SER A 237 -7.68 -3.65 -16.60
N LEU A 238 -8.87 -4.18 -16.86
CA LEU A 238 -9.13 -5.09 -17.99
C LEU A 238 -8.88 -4.45 -19.37
N THR A 239 -9.04 -3.13 -19.49
CA THR A 239 -8.90 -2.40 -20.77
C THR A 239 -7.48 -1.88 -21.01
N LEU A 240 -6.59 -1.96 -20.01
CA LEU A 240 -5.25 -1.40 -20.08
C LEU A 240 -4.23 -2.44 -20.55
N VAL A 241 -3.39 -2.02 -21.49
CA VAL A 241 -2.28 -2.84 -22.01
C VAL A 241 -0.98 -2.57 -21.25
N ARG A 242 -0.73 -1.31 -20.88
CA ARG A 242 0.49 -0.94 -20.14
C ARG A 242 0.42 -1.38 -18.69
N THR A 243 1.47 -2.05 -18.21
CA THR A 243 1.50 -2.68 -16.89
C THR A 243 1.38 -1.68 -15.72
N LEU A 244 2.06 -0.54 -15.75
CA LEU A 244 1.98 0.42 -14.65
C LEU A 244 0.55 0.96 -14.41
N PRO A 245 -0.16 1.49 -15.44
CA PRO A 245 -1.55 1.88 -15.26
C PRO A 245 -2.46 0.72 -14.85
N LEU A 246 -2.24 -0.49 -15.40
CA LEU A 246 -3.00 -1.68 -15.03
C LEU A 246 -2.86 -1.98 -13.54
N LEU A 247 -1.65 -2.03 -13.01
CA LEU A 247 -1.37 -2.26 -11.59
C LEU A 247 -1.93 -1.11 -10.71
N ALA A 248 -1.85 0.13 -11.18
CA ALA A 248 -2.37 1.28 -10.45
C ALA A 248 -3.91 1.22 -10.29
N TYR A 249 -4.65 0.89 -11.34
CA TYR A 249 -6.10 0.71 -11.25
C TYR A 249 -6.48 -0.59 -10.52
N GLY A 250 -5.68 -1.65 -10.62
CA GLY A 250 -5.81 -2.85 -9.81
C GLY A 250 -5.65 -2.56 -8.31
N SER A 251 -4.68 -1.71 -7.94
CA SER A 251 -4.52 -1.22 -6.56
C SER A 251 -5.76 -0.46 -6.07
N LEU A 252 -6.38 0.37 -6.93
CA LEU A 252 -7.64 1.04 -6.61
C LEU A 252 -8.75 0.03 -6.33
N ALA A 253 -8.88 -1.03 -7.14
CA ALA A 253 -9.90 -2.04 -6.92
C ALA A 253 -9.76 -2.70 -5.55
N PHE A 254 -8.54 -3.07 -5.13
CA PHE A 254 -8.28 -3.66 -3.83
C PHE A 254 -8.54 -2.70 -2.65
N THR A 255 -8.08 -1.46 -2.74
CA THR A 255 -8.32 -0.46 -1.67
C THR A 255 -9.79 -0.08 -1.57
N SER A 256 -10.50 -0.02 -2.68
CA SER A 256 -11.94 0.28 -2.74
C SER A 256 -12.79 -0.81 -2.10
N LEU A 257 -12.34 -2.08 -2.13
CA LEU A 257 -12.99 -3.17 -1.40
C LEU A 257 -12.94 -2.92 0.11
N LEU A 258 -11.80 -2.46 0.63
CA LEU A 258 -11.68 -2.09 2.04
C LEU A 258 -12.66 -0.97 2.42
N TRP A 259 -12.80 0.05 1.59
CA TRP A 259 -13.78 1.12 1.78
C TRP A 259 -15.22 0.62 1.80
N TRP A 260 -15.54 -0.34 0.90
CA TRP A 260 -16.86 -0.95 0.88
C TRP A 260 -17.16 -1.72 2.18
N VAL A 261 -16.21 -2.48 2.71
CA VAL A 261 -16.34 -3.17 4.01
C VAL A 261 -16.57 -2.16 5.12
N ILE A 262 -15.74 -1.12 5.21
CA ILE A 262 -15.86 -0.06 6.23
C ILE A 262 -17.23 0.62 6.15
N GLY A 263 -17.70 0.96 4.95
CA GLY A 263 -19.03 1.56 4.75
C GLY A 263 -20.18 0.61 5.12
N THR A 264 -19.98 -0.70 5.00
CA THR A 264 -20.99 -1.72 5.34
C THR A 264 -21.06 -1.97 6.84
N THR A 265 -19.89 -2.08 7.49
CA THR A 265 -19.79 -2.48 8.91
C THR A 265 -19.75 -1.30 9.87
N GLY A 266 -19.40 -0.10 9.39
CA GLY A 266 -19.15 1.08 10.24
C GLY A 266 -17.93 0.91 11.16
N SER A 267 -17.15 -0.15 11.00
CA SER A 267 -16.05 -0.50 11.90
C SER A 267 -14.84 -1.02 11.14
N VAL A 268 -13.71 -1.04 11.80
CA VAL A 268 -12.45 -1.57 11.29
C VAL A 268 -11.95 -2.64 12.24
N GLY A 269 -12.01 -3.89 11.78
CA GLY A 269 -11.41 -5.01 12.47
C GLY A 269 -9.92 -5.13 12.19
N PRO A 270 -9.20 -5.97 12.95
CA PRO A 270 -7.79 -6.27 12.73
C PRO A 270 -7.51 -6.86 11.34
N GLN A 271 -8.47 -7.58 10.76
CA GLN A 271 -8.42 -8.12 9.39
C GLN A 271 -8.23 -7.04 8.33
N SER A 272 -8.75 -5.83 8.57
CA SER A 272 -8.56 -4.68 7.68
C SER A 272 -7.09 -4.29 7.55
N ALA A 273 -6.33 -4.33 8.66
CA ALA A 273 -4.90 -4.06 8.65
C ALA A 273 -4.11 -5.18 7.94
N VAL A 274 -4.50 -6.47 8.13
CA VAL A 274 -3.92 -7.61 7.39
C VAL A 274 -4.14 -7.45 5.91
N TYR A 275 -5.38 -7.20 5.51
CA TYR A 275 -5.79 -7.04 4.12
C TYR A 275 -5.02 -5.90 3.44
N LEU A 276 -5.02 -4.71 4.08
CA LEU A 276 -4.32 -3.53 3.57
C LEU A 276 -2.82 -3.78 3.41
N SER A 277 -2.19 -4.38 4.42
CA SER A 277 -0.77 -4.73 4.38
C SER A 277 -0.45 -5.73 3.27
N ALA A 278 -1.25 -6.76 3.15
CA ALA A 278 -1.05 -7.80 2.14
C ALA A 278 -1.25 -7.27 0.71
N CYS A 279 -2.32 -6.49 0.47
CA CYS A 279 -2.55 -5.86 -0.84
C CYS A 279 -1.45 -4.86 -1.19
N GLY A 280 -1.02 -4.03 -0.24
CA GLY A 280 0.09 -3.10 -0.43
C GLY A 280 1.41 -3.81 -0.74
N LEU A 281 1.75 -4.88 -0.01
CA LEU A 281 2.95 -5.70 -0.27
C LEU A 281 2.87 -6.43 -1.61
N ALA A 282 1.72 -6.97 -1.98
CA ALA A 282 1.54 -7.61 -3.28
C ALA A 282 1.77 -6.61 -4.43
N MET A 283 1.21 -5.40 -4.31
CA MET A 283 1.50 -4.31 -5.26
C MET A 283 2.96 -3.88 -5.24
N THR A 284 3.59 -3.76 -4.07
CA THR A 284 5.02 -3.52 -3.95
C THR A 284 5.82 -4.55 -4.74
N GLY A 285 5.56 -5.83 -4.55
CA GLY A 285 6.24 -6.92 -5.24
C GLY A 285 6.07 -6.87 -6.76
N LEU A 286 4.83 -6.68 -7.24
CA LEU A 286 4.54 -6.58 -8.68
C LEU A 286 5.19 -5.36 -9.32
N LEU A 287 5.18 -4.20 -8.64
CA LEU A 287 5.84 -2.99 -9.12
C LEU A 287 7.36 -3.13 -9.14
N LEU A 288 7.98 -3.80 -8.14
CA LEU A 288 9.41 -4.11 -8.13
C LEU A 288 9.79 -5.05 -9.28
N ALA A 289 9.02 -6.12 -9.48
CA ALA A 289 9.24 -7.06 -10.57
C ALA A 289 9.12 -6.36 -11.93
N TRP A 290 8.10 -5.53 -12.13
CA TRP A 290 7.95 -4.73 -13.35
C TRP A 290 9.06 -3.71 -13.52
N TYR A 291 9.52 -3.07 -12.47
CA TYR A 291 10.65 -2.14 -12.54
C TYR A 291 11.94 -2.83 -13.01
N ALA A 292 12.20 -4.06 -12.56
CA ALA A 292 13.34 -4.83 -13.00
C ALA A 292 13.29 -5.10 -14.51
N VAL A 293 12.11 -5.34 -15.08
CA VAL A 293 11.88 -5.44 -16.53
C VAL A 293 12.12 -4.09 -17.21
N ARG A 294 11.50 -3.03 -16.66
CA ARG A 294 11.59 -1.68 -17.22
C ARG A 294 13.02 -1.13 -17.29
N VAL A 295 13.87 -1.43 -16.32
CA VAL A 295 15.29 -1.01 -16.32
C VAL A 295 16.05 -1.67 -17.46
N ARG A 296 15.68 -2.89 -17.84
CA ARG A 296 16.38 -3.66 -18.91
C ARG A 296 15.88 -3.33 -20.30
N TYR A 297 14.57 -3.13 -20.43
CA TYR A 297 13.91 -3.06 -21.74
C TYR A 297 13.18 -1.74 -22.01
N GLY A 298 13.14 -0.83 -21.02
CA GLY A 298 12.38 0.41 -21.13
C GLY A 298 10.89 0.23 -20.81
N ASP A 299 10.08 1.25 -21.11
CA ASP A 299 8.61 1.22 -20.92
C ASP A 299 7.95 0.60 -22.17
N ILE A 300 8.14 -0.69 -22.34
CA ILE A 300 7.68 -1.45 -23.51
C ILE A 300 6.34 -2.13 -23.17
N ASP A 301 5.51 -2.32 -24.21
CA ASP A 301 4.31 -3.15 -24.11
C ASP A 301 4.70 -4.59 -23.70
N PRO A 302 4.06 -5.17 -22.64
CA PRO A 302 4.28 -6.57 -22.27
C PRO A 302 4.16 -7.55 -23.43
N ARG A 303 3.34 -7.24 -24.42
CA ARG A 303 3.15 -8.05 -25.64
C ARG A 303 4.38 -8.08 -26.55
N ALA A 304 5.23 -7.06 -26.45
CA ALA A 304 6.49 -7.01 -27.20
C ALA A 304 7.60 -7.84 -26.55
N LEU A 305 7.43 -8.20 -25.28
CA LEU A 305 8.29 -9.09 -24.51
C LEU A 305 7.51 -10.40 -24.30
N GLY A 306 8.05 -11.53 -24.59
CA GLY A 306 7.35 -12.80 -24.40
C GLY A 306 8.33 -13.92 -24.11
N GLY A 307 7.81 -15.06 -23.62
CA GLY A 307 8.59 -16.28 -23.44
C GLY A 307 9.73 -16.16 -22.42
N MET A 308 9.58 -15.35 -21.38
CA MET A 308 10.62 -15.14 -20.38
C MET A 308 10.86 -16.34 -19.46
N ALA A 309 9.99 -17.37 -19.51
CA ALA A 309 10.11 -18.54 -18.64
C ALA A 309 11.47 -19.23 -18.74
N TYR A 310 11.96 -19.39 -19.96
CA TYR A 310 13.24 -20.06 -20.22
C TYR A 310 14.47 -19.15 -20.00
N PRO A 311 14.56 -17.95 -20.63
CA PRO A 311 15.75 -17.11 -20.52
C PRO A 311 15.85 -16.35 -19.18
N MET A 312 14.75 -16.16 -18.44
CA MET A 312 14.71 -15.44 -17.17
C MET A 312 13.96 -16.25 -16.10
N PRO A 313 14.46 -17.44 -15.69
CA PRO A 313 13.75 -18.33 -14.80
C PRO A 313 13.52 -17.74 -13.39
N ARG A 314 14.48 -16.97 -12.85
CA ARG A 314 14.31 -16.32 -11.53
C ARG A 314 13.18 -15.29 -11.56
N PHE A 315 13.18 -14.43 -12.59
CA PHE A 315 12.11 -13.44 -12.79
C PHE A 315 10.75 -14.14 -12.92
N SER A 316 10.66 -15.11 -13.81
CA SER A 316 9.41 -15.78 -14.14
C SER A 316 8.81 -16.49 -12.93
N THR A 317 9.61 -17.23 -12.15
CA THR A 317 9.16 -17.91 -10.94
C THR A 317 8.64 -16.92 -9.89
N LEU A 318 9.40 -15.85 -9.60
CA LEU A 318 9.02 -14.86 -8.61
C LEU A 318 7.79 -14.05 -9.07
N PHE A 319 7.70 -13.71 -10.35
CA PHE A 319 6.56 -12.99 -10.89
C PHE A 319 5.27 -13.82 -10.87
N VAL A 320 5.35 -15.14 -11.16
CA VAL A 320 4.23 -16.08 -11.00
C VAL A 320 3.76 -16.11 -9.55
N LEU A 321 4.66 -16.32 -8.59
CA LEU A 321 4.32 -16.39 -7.17
C LEU A 321 3.71 -15.08 -6.64
N LEU A 322 4.25 -13.93 -7.05
CA LEU A 322 3.70 -12.61 -6.70
C LEU A 322 2.31 -12.39 -7.31
N THR A 323 2.10 -12.84 -8.55
CA THR A 323 0.79 -12.75 -9.19
C THR A 323 -0.23 -13.64 -8.46
N LEU A 324 0.12 -14.87 -8.11
CA LEU A 324 -0.73 -15.75 -7.32
C LEU A 324 -1.05 -15.17 -5.94
N ALA A 325 -0.05 -14.56 -5.30
CA ALA A 325 -0.26 -13.87 -4.03
C ALA A 325 -1.23 -12.67 -4.17
N ALA A 326 -1.08 -11.86 -5.23
CA ALA A 326 -1.96 -10.72 -5.50
C ALA A 326 -3.39 -11.15 -5.88
N LEU A 327 -3.56 -12.30 -6.54
CA LEU A 327 -4.86 -12.91 -6.83
C LEU A 327 -5.60 -13.37 -5.58
N GLY A 328 -4.94 -13.40 -4.43
CA GLY A 328 -5.52 -13.94 -3.21
C GLY A 328 -5.60 -15.46 -3.21
N MET A 329 -4.55 -16.13 -3.69
CA MET A 329 -4.43 -17.58 -3.54
C MET A 329 -3.85 -17.94 -2.16
N PRO A 330 -4.37 -19.01 -1.51
CA PRO A 330 -3.72 -19.55 -0.31
C PRO A 330 -2.30 -20.02 -0.65
N PRO A 331 -1.31 -19.88 0.23
CA PRO A 331 -1.38 -19.46 1.64
C PRO A 331 -1.00 -17.99 1.88
N PHE A 332 -1.18 -17.10 0.92
CA PHE A 332 -0.71 -15.71 1.02
C PHE A 332 -1.69 -14.79 1.76
N GLY A 333 -1.15 -13.68 2.31
CA GLY A 333 -1.87 -12.75 3.17
C GLY A 333 -3.06 -12.05 2.52
N VAL A 334 -3.05 -11.87 1.20
CA VAL A 334 -4.19 -11.27 0.46
C VAL A 334 -5.43 -12.16 0.60
N PHE A 335 -5.28 -13.49 0.48
CA PHE A 335 -6.36 -14.44 0.73
C PHE A 335 -6.89 -14.35 2.16
N THR A 336 -5.99 -14.46 3.13
CA THR A 336 -6.35 -14.47 4.56
C THR A 336 -7.02 -13.17 4.97
N GLY A 337 -6.48 -12.02 4.51
CA GLY A 337 -7.08 -10.71 4.76
C GLY A 337 -8.46 -10.57 4.13
N PHE A 338 -8.63 -10.98 2.87
CA PHE A 338 -9.90 -10.92 2.17
C PHE A 338 -10.97 -11.81 2.84
N MET A 339 -10.62 -13.06 3.14
CA MET A 339 -11.53 -13.97 3.84
C MET A 339 -11.87 -13.44 5.23
N GLY A 340 -10.89 -12.90 5.96
CA GLY A 340 -11.13 -12.29 7.27
C GLY A 340 -12.10 -11.12 7.23
N LEU A 341 -12.09 -10.32 6.17
CA LEU A 341 -13.06 -9.24 5.97
C LEU A 341 -14.48 -9.76 5.66
N LEU A 342 -14.59 -10.81 4.85
CA LEU A 342 -15.89 -11.36 4.45
C LEU A 342 -16.56 -12.19 5.55
N PHE A 343 -15.78 -12.83 6.41
CA PHE A 343 -16.28 -13.62 7.54
C PHE A 343 -16.34 -12.83 8.86
N ASP A 344 -16.25 -11.50 8.81
CA ASP A 344 -16.49 -10.67 9.98
C ASP A 344 -17.95 -10.87 10.48
N PRO A 345 -18.17 -11.13 11.79
CA PRO A 345 -19.52 -11.37 12.33
C PRO A 345 -20.50 -10.20 12.15
N THR A 346 -19.97 -8.98 11.95
CA THR A 346 -20.78 -7.77 11.72
C THR A 346 -21.22 -7.63 10.27
N PHE A 347 -20.69 -8.48 9.38
CA PHE A 347 -20.94 -8.40 7.95
C PHE A 347 -22.30 -9.05 7.58
N SER A 348 -23.14 -8.32 6.85
CA SER A 348 -24.39 -8.82 6.30
C SER A 348 -24.27 -9.03 4.78
N VAL A 349 -24.67 -10.20 4.29
CA VAL A 349 -24.68 -10.52 2.87
C VAL A 349 -25.84 -9.78 2.18
N GLY A 350 -25.52 -8.79 1.38
CA GLY A 350 -26.47 -8.04 0.56
C GLY A 350 -26.17 -8.17 -0.94
N ALA A 351 -26.96 -7.52 -1.80
CA ALA A 351 -26.75 -7.54 -3.25
C ALA A 351 -25.37 -7.01 -3.68
N SER A 352 -24.81 -6.03 -2.95
CA SER A 352 -23.48 -5.47 -3.21
C SER A 352 -22.35 -6.47 -3.01
N PHE A 353 -22.56 -7.52 -2.19
CA PHE A 353 -21.59 -8.61 -2.00
C PHE A 353 -21.24 -9.31 -3.30
N PHE A 354 -22.26 -9.65 -4.12
CA PHE A 354 -22.03 -10.32 -5.41
C PHE A 354 -21.24 -9.44 -6.39
N LEU A 355 -21.47 -8.12 -6.36
CA LEU A 355 -20.72 -7.17 -7.18
C LEU A 355 -19.27 -7.07 -6.74
N ILE A 356 -19.00 -7.11 -5.44
CA ILE A 356 -17.63 -7.15 -4.90
C ILE A 356 -16.90 -8.43 -5.27
N ILE A 357 -17.59 -9.58 -5.18
CA ILE A 357 -17.01 -10.86 -5.64
C ILE A 357 -16.70 -10.80 -7.14
N LEU A 358 -17.58 -10.22 -7.96
CA LEU A 358 -17.33 -10.03 -9.39
C LEU A 358 -16.12 -9.12 -9.63
N ALA A 359 -15.99 -7.99 -8.89
CA ALA A 359 -14.82 -7.11 -8.96
C ALA A 359 -13.54 -7.85 -8.56
N TRP A 360 -13.59 -8.68 -7.53
CA TRP A 360 -12.47 -9.51 -7.11
C TRP A 360 -12.09 -10.56 -8.15
N LEU A 361 -13.05 -11.28 -8.68
CA LEU A 361 -12.84 -12.31 -9.73
C LEU A 361 -12.24 -11.71 -11.01
N SER A 362 -12.56 -10.44 -11.34
CA SER A 362 -11.96 -9.77 -12.49
C SER A 362 -10.44 -9.59 -12.34
N ALA A 363 -9.92 -9.58 -11.09
CA ALA A 363 -8.49 -9.54 -10.81
C ALA A 363 -7.76 -10.75 -11.38
N SER A 364 -8.41 -11.91 -11.41
CA SER A 364 -7.86 -13.12 -12.03
C SER A 364 -7.52 -12.88 -13.50
N TRP A 365 -8.36 -12.16 -14.21
CA TRP A 365 -8.13 -11.88 -15.63
C TRP A 365 -7.04 -10.82 -15.86
N TYR A 366 -7.16 -9.65 -15.24
CA TYR A 366 -6.22 -8.57 -15.52
C TYR A 366 -4.82 -8.79 -14.95
N LEU A 367 -4.65 -9.64 -13.94
CA LEU A 367 -3.33 -10.03 -13.42
C LEU A 367 -2.73 -11.22 -14.17
N LEU A 368 -3.55 -12.20 -14.59
CA LEU A 368 -3.06 -13.36 -15.34
C LEU A 368 -2.72 -13.02 -16.80
N ALA A 369 -3.39 -12.06 -17.42
CA ALA A 369 -3.10 -11.70 -18.81
C ALA A 369 -1.65 -11.20 -19.02
N PRO A 370 -1.11 -10.24 -18.23
CA PRO A 370 0.31 -9.86 -18.31
C PRO A 370 1.25 -11.02 -17.96
N LEU A 371 0.88 -11.86 -16.98
CA LEU A 371 1.65 -13.04 -16.63
C LEU A 371 1.80 -13.99 -17.82
N GLN A 372 0.69 -14.33 -18.45
CA GLN A 372 0.68 -15.22 -19.63
C GLN A 372 1.49 -14.63 -20.78
N GLN A 373 1.35 -13.33 -21.02
CA GLN A 373 2.05 -12.65 -22.12
C GLN A 373 3.56 -12.60 -21.89
N LEU A 374 4.01 -12.24 -20.69
CA LEU A 374 5.44 -12.09 -20.38
C LEU A 374 6.13 -13.44 -20.19
N VAL A 375 5.55 -14.34 -19.44
CA VAL A 375 6.20 -15.59 -19.02
C VAL A 375 6.01 -16.69 -20.03
N PHE A 376 4.79 -16.92 -20.50
CA PHE A 376 4.41 -18.07 -21.36
C PHE A 376 4.16 -17.70 -22.83
N GLY A 377 4.27 -16.42 -23.17
CA GLY A 377 4.16 -15.99 -24.57
C GLY A 377 5.30 -16.51 -25.46
N PRO A 378 5.20 -16.32 -26.78
CA PRO A 378 6.27 -16.72 -27.70
C PRO A 378 7.54 -15.89 -27.44
N GLN A 379 8.68 -16.59 -27.34
CA GLN A 379 9.98 -15.94 -27.19
C GLN A 379 10.30 -15.11 -28.43
N ARG A 380 10.75 -13.86 -28.24
CA ARG A 380 11.13 -12.97 -29.31
C ARG A 380 12.61 -13.15 -29.65
N SER A 381 12.90 -13.41 -30.93
CA SER A 381 14.27 -13.44 -31.42
C SER A 381 14.89 -12.04 -31.42
N GLY A 382 16.15 -11.93 -31.01
CA GLY A 382 16.90 -10.68 -31.00
C GLY A 382 16.79 -9.84 -29.74
N ILE A 383 16.05 -10.26 -28.70
CA ILE A 383 16.03 -9.61 -27.39
C ILE A 383 17.08 -10.27 -26.49
N PRO A 384 18.07 -9.52 -25.96
CA PRO A 384 19.02 -10.04 -24.98
C PRO A 384 18.33 -10.14 -23.61
N TYR A 385 17.86 -11.31 -23.24
CA TYR A 385 17.27 -11.54 -21.92
C TYR A 385 18.35 -11.61 -20.84
N ALA A 386 18.25 -10.75 -19.84
CA ALA A 386 19.13 -10.74 -18.67
C ALA A 386 18.29 -10.96 -17.39
N ASP A 387 18.48 -12.10 -16.73
CA ASP A 387 17.72 -12.46 -15.53
C ASP A 387 18.03 -11.53 -14.34
N LEU A 388 17.27 -11.68 -13.27
CA LEU A 388 17.37 -10.86 -12.07
C LEU A 388 18.74 -11.00 -11.40
N ARG A 389 19.26 -9.88 -10.92
CA ARG A 389 20.45 -9.83 -10.06
C ARG A 389 20.09 -10.29 -8.64
N ASN A 390 21.06 -10.72 -7.85
CA ASN A 390 20.84 -11.27 -6.52
C ASN A 390 20.09 -10.32 -5.56
N HIS A 391 20.37 -9.02 -5.62
CA HIS A 391 19.68 -8.04 -4.78
C HIS A 391 18.21 -7.80 -5.22
N GLU A 392 17.92 -7.91 -6.52
CA GLU A 392 16.54 -7.86 -7.03
C GLU A 392 15.76 -9.12 -6.61
N VAL A 393 16.39 -10.30 -6.70
CA VAL A 393 15.83 -11.56 -6.20
C VAL A 393 15.55 -11.46 -4.70
N ALA A 394 16.52 -10.99 -3.91
CA ALA A 394 16.37 -10.85 -2.46
C ALA A 394 15.18 -9.95 -2.11
N SER A 395 15.00 -8.81 -2.80
CA SER A 395 13.88 -7.91 -2.54
C SER A 395 12.52 -8.56 -2.78
N LEU A 396 12.37 -9.32 -3.88
CA LEU A 396 11.11 -9.99 -4.23
C LEU A 396 10.83 -11.19 -3.30
N VAL A 397 11.88 -11.95 -2.93
CA VAL A 397 11.76 -13.07 -1.98
C VAL A 397 11.32 -12.57 -0.61
N ILE A 398 11.87 -11.45 -0.11
CA ILE A 398 11.45 -10.88 1.17
C ILE A 398 9.96 -10.48 1.12
N VAL A 399 9.49 -9.86 0.03
CA VAL A 399 8.06 -9.55 -0.14
C VAL A 399 7.20 -10.82 -0.09
N LEU A 400 7.60 -11.88 -0.80
CA LEU A 400 6.87 -13.16 -0.80
C LEU A 400 6.83 -13.80 0.57
N LEU A 401 7.95 -13.77 1.32
CA LEU A 401 8.00 -14.28 2.69
C LEU A 401 7.09 -13.49 3.63
N LEU A 402 7.05 -12.16 3.50
CA LEU A 402 6.12 -11.33 4.27
C LEU A 402 4.66 -11.66 3.94
N LEU A 403 4.32 -11.83 2.66
CA LEU A 403 2.98 -12.24 2.23
C LEU A 403 2.61 -13.63 2.77
N LEU A 404 3.57 -14.55 2.82
CA LEU A 404 3.38 -15.89 3.39
C LEU A 404 3.16 -15.82 4.91
N VAL A 405 3.96 -15.02 5.63
CA VAL A 405 3.79 -14.83 7.09
C VAL A 405 2.43 -14.21 7.41
N LEU A 406 2.03 -13.16 6.68
CA LEU A 406 0.70 -12.57 6.84
C LEU A 406 -0.44 -13.55 6.52
N GLY A 407 -0.21 -14.51 5.64
CA GLY A 407 -1.21 -15.50 5.28
C GLY A 407 -1.34 -16.66 6.26
N THR A 408 -0.22 -17.12 6.82
CA THR A 408 -0.18 -18.33 7.66
C THR A 408 -0.28 -18.05 9.16
N ALA A 409 0.15 -16.87 9.60
CA ALA A 409 0.20 -16.54 11.03
C ALA A 409 -0.29 -15.11 11.34
N PRO A 410 -1.45 -14.66 10.83
CA PRO A 410 -1.94 -13.29 11.04
C PRO A 410 -2.14 -12.96 12.52
N ALA A 411 -2.69 -13.89 13.30
CA ALA A 411 -2.93 -13.70 14.73
C ALA A 411 -1.65 -13.46 15.54
N ARG A 412 -0.54 -14.12 15.18
CA ARG A 412 0.76 -13.95 15.85
C ARG A 412 1.41 -12.60 15.51
N VAL A 413 1.26 -12.16 14.27
CA VAL A 413 1.82 -10.87 13.81
C VAL A 413 1.12 -9.69 14.47
N PHE A 414 -0.17 -9.83 14.77
CA PHE A 414 -0.98 -8.74 15.33
C PHE A 414 -1.15 -8.80 16.85
N GLY A 415 -0.51 -9.76 17.53
CA GLY A 415 -0.65 -9.90 18.99
C GLY A 415 -2.09 -10.21 19.43
N TRP A 416 -2.91 -10.81 18.56
CA TRP A 416 -4.27 -11.19 18.92
C TRP A 416 -4.24 -12.27 19.98
N SER A 417 -4.55 -11.90 21.22
CA SER A 417 -5.15 -12.83 22.13
C SER A 417 -6.50 -13.20 21.52
N VAL A 418 -6.63 -14.40 21.00
CA VAL A 418 -7.96 -15.01 20.85
C VAL A 418 -8.50 -15.05 22.27
N ALA A 419 -9.29 -14.04 22.64
CA ALA A 419 -10.05 -14.12 23.88
C ALA A 419 -10.84 -15.42 23.77
N PRO A 420 -10.69 -16.38 24.70
CA PRO A 420 -11.46 -17.61 24.65
C PRO A 420 -12.92 -17.17 24.62
N ALA A 421 -13.67 -17.62 23.61
CA ALA A 421 -15.09 -17.36 23.51
C ALA A 421 -15.67 -17.66 24.88
N SER A 422 -16.23 -16.63 25.55
CA SER A 422 -16.76 -16.78 26.88
C SER A 422 -17.79 -17.91 26.84
N PRO A 423 -17.70 -18.95 27.67
CA PRO A 423 -18.59 -20.10 27.61
C PRO A 423 -20.06 -19.81 27.93
N ASN A 424 -20.46 -18.54 28.03
CA ASN A 424 -21.77 -18.11 28.50
C ASN A 424 -22.86 -17.95 27.42
N ILE A 425 -22.63 -18.32 26.16
CA ILE A 425 -23.72 -18.31 25.16
C ILE A 425 -24.42 -19.67 25.00
N ALA A 426 -23.96 -20.71 25.66
CA ALA A 426 -24.48 -22.07 25.47
C ALA A 426 -25.70 -22.47 26.33
N MET A 427 -26.29 -21.58 27.12
CA MET A 427 -27.43 -21.98 28.00
C MET A 427 -28.60 -20.99 28.08
N LYS A 428 -29.04 -20.41 26.97
CA LYS A 428 -30.37 -19.74 26.93
C LYS A 428 -31.30 -20.25 25.84
N GLY A 429 -31.23 -21.52 25.52
CA GLY A 429 -32.01 -22.11 24.44
C GLY A 429 -32.66 -23.47 24.77
N ALA A 430 -32.85 -23.83 26.02
CA ALA A 430 -33.53 -25.08 26.37
C ALA A 430 -34.52 -24.90 27.52
N ALA A 431 -35.62 -24.21 27.27
CA ALA A 431 -36.83 -24.29 28.10
C ALA A 431 -38.03 -24.43 27.17
N TRP A 432 -38.15 -25.58 26.49
CA TRP A 432 -39.42 -26.08 26.02
C TRP A 432 -39.93 -26.99 27.13
N THR A 433 -40.78 -26.48 28.01
CA THR A 433 -41.63 -27.27 28.89
C THR A 433 -43.06 -27.21 28.40
N ARG A 434 -43.54 -28.37 28.04
CA ARG A 434 -44.87 -28.99 28.18
C ARG A 434 -46.11 -28.09 28.04
#